data_b5cd05db2f505e56b1e909c0a98e310a
#
_entry.id   b5cd05db2f505e56b1e909c0a98e310a
#
_cell.length_a   1.000
_cell.length_b   1.000
_cell.length_c   1.000
_cell.angle_alpha   90.00
_cell.angle_beta   90.00
_cell.angle_gamma   90.00
#
_symmetry.space_group_name_H-M   'P 1'
#
loop_
_entity.id
_entity.type
_entity.pdbx_description
1 polymer ?
#
loop_
_entity_poly.entity_id
_entity_poly.type
_entity_poly.pdbx_seq_one_letter_code
_entity_poly.pdbx_strand_id
1 'polypeptide(L)'
;MVHLKFTFSPMTDRLLCHITLLCSFSLLLFSCGKKKQADPLFTKLEDTGIQFNNIVIDDSLENSFYYRNYYNGGGTGIGDINNDGLADVLLTSNMGENKLYLNKGGMKFEDITAKSGMKQDSMWSTGILFVDVNNDSWLDIYICNAGHMENGNR
;
A
#
# COMPACT_ATOMS: atom_id res chain seq x y z
N MET A 1 82.31 2.07 -23.65
CA MET A 1 81.12 2.14 -22.81
C MET A 1 80.42 3.48 -23.10
N VAL A 2 79.37 3.48 -23.94
CA VAL A 2 78.68 4.69 -24.38
C VAL A 2 77.49 4.91 -23.48
N HIS A 3 77.56 5.97 -22.63
CA HIS A 3 76.42 6.38 -21.82
C HIS A 3 75.50 7.30 -22.63
N LEU A 4 74.34 6.79 -23.09
CA LEU A 4 73.27 7.63 -23.61
C LEU A 4 72.55 8.31 -22.42
N LYS A 5 72.72 9.63 -22.29
CA LYS A 5 71.91 10.45 -21.39
C LYS A 5 70.68 10.93 -22.16
N PHE A 6 69.50 10.36 -21.79
CA PHE A 6 68.23 10.93 -22.25
C PHE A 6 67.91 12.14 -21.36
N THR A 7 67.97 13.34 -21.93
CA THR A 7 67.48 14.56 -21.27
C THR A 7 66.04 14.80 -21.75
N PHE A 8 65.10 14.51 -20.87
CA PHE A 8 63.69 14.86 -21.15
C PHE A 8 63.51 16.37 -20.92
N SER A 9 62.82 17.01 -21.87
CA SER A 9 62.50 18.42 -21.82
C SER A 9 61.44 18.70 -20.77
N PRO A 10 61.48 19.76 -19.96
CA PRO A 10 60.49 20.08 -18.93
C PRO A 10 59.09 20.36 -19.48
N MET A 11 58.97 20.52 -20.77
CA MET A 11 57.70 20.75 -21.47
C MET A 11 56.94 19.45 -21.70
N THR A 12 57.65 18.33 -21.88
CA THR A 12 57.04 16.99 -22.01
C THR A 12 56.48 16.48 -20.71
N ASP A 13 57.12 16.79 -19.56
CA ASP A 13 56.65 16.38 -18.24
C ASP A 13 55.37 17.09 -17.81
N ARG A 14 55.22 18.37 -18.17
CA ARG A 14 54.00 19.13 -17.91
C ARG A 14 52.85 18.62 -18.77
N LEU A 15 53.08 18.28 -20.02
CA LEU A 15 52.04 17.72 -20.92
C LEU A 15 51.58 16.33 -20.43
N LEU A 16 52.52 15.51 -20.01
CA LEU A 16 52.23 14.18 -19.45
C LEU A 16 51.39 14.27 -18.15
N CYS A 17 51.69 15.22 -17.29
CA CYS A 17 50.96 15.48 -16.07
C CYS A 17 49.53 15.94 -16.32
N HIS A 18 49.30 16.78 -17.32
CA HIS A 18 47.95 17.21 -17.71
C HIS A 18 47.14 16.07 -18.32
N ILE A 19 47.75 15.23 -19.15
CA ILE A 19 47.08 14.06 -19.74
C ILE A 19 46.68 13.05 -18.68
N THR A 20 47.56 12.75 -17.70
CA THR A 20 47.25 11.85 -16.60
C THR A 20 46.16 12.39 -15.67
N LEU A 21 46.16 13.71 -15.43
CA LEU A 21 45.09 14.36 -14.64
C LEU A 21 43.76 14.34 -15.38
N LEU A 22 43.73 14.57 -16.68
CA LEU A 22 42.51 14.47 -17.51
C LEU A 22 41.98 13.03 -17.59
N CYS A 23 42.84 12.02 -17.73
CA CYS A 23 42.45 10.62 -17.72
C CYS A 23 41.90 10.18 -16.36
N SER A 24 42.52 10.62 -15.25
CA SER A 24 42.02 10.30 -13.93
C SER A 24 40.65 10.95 -13.63
N PHE A 25 40.45 12.19 -14.11
CA PHE A 25 39.17 12.89 -13.97
C PHE A 25 38.06 12.23 -14.82
N SER A 26 38.39 11.78 -16.06
CA SER A 26 37.40 11.08 -16.90
C SER A 26 36.99 9.71 -16.34
N LEU A 27 37.89 9.00 -15.66
CA LEU A 27 37.58 7.72 -14.99
C LEU A 27 36.60 7.89 -13.81
N LEU A 28 36.62 9.04 -13.13
CA LEU A 28 35.70 9.34 -12.05
C LEU A 28 34.26 9.59 -12.55
N LEU A 29 34.08 10.02 -13.80
CA LEU A 29 32.77 10.29 -14.36
C LEU A 29 32.02 9.01 -14.81
N PHE A 30 32.72 7.89 -14.97
CA PHE A 30 32.11 6.60 -15.36
C PHE A 30 31.71 5.73 -14.16
N SER A 31 31.92 6.18 -12.91
CA SER A 31 31.59 5.43 -11.70
C SER A 31 30.08 5.46 -11.31
N CYS A 32 29.20 5.93 -12.19
CA CYS A 32 27.77 5.87 -11.94
C CYS A 32 27.23 4.47 -12.32
N GLY A 33 27.55 3.47 -11.49
CA GLY A 33 26.92 2.16 -11.60
C GLY A 33 25.41 2.30 -11.44
N LYS A 34 24.62 1.83 -12.41
CA LYS A 34 23.17 1.67 -12.25
C LYS A 34 22.93 0.83 -11.00
N LYS A 35 22.40 1.44 -9.93
CA LYS A 35 21.89 0.67 -8.79
C LYS A 35 20.88 -0.31 -9.37
N LYS A 36 21.14 -1.60 -9.24
CA LYS A 36 20.14 -2.63 -9.54
C LYS A 36 18.95 -2.34 -8.65
N GLN A 37 17.88 -1.83 -9.24
CA GLN A 37 16.64 -1.58 -8.53
C GLN A 37 16.16 -2.94 -8.04
N ALA A 38 16.09 -3.10 -6.73
CA ALA A 38 15.53 -4.32 -6.16
C ALA A 38 14.07 -4.42 -6.62
N ASP A 39 13.61 -5.61 -6.95
CA ASP A 39 12.21 -5.84 -7.26
C ASP A 39 11.36 -5.37 -6.08
N PRO A 40 10.27 -4.63 -6.33
CA PRO A 40 9.42 -4.13 -5.26
C PRO A 40 8.78 -5.32 -4.52
N LEU A 41 8.76 -5.27 -3.18
CA LEU A 41 8.08 -6.27 -2.35
C LEU A 41 6.56 -6.26 -2.59
N PHE A 42 6.01 -5.13 -2.99
CA PHE A 42 4.59 -4.94 -3.27
C PHE A 42 4.42 -4.31 -4.65
N THR A 43 3.46 -4.82 -5.39
CA THR A 43 3.07 -4.27 -6.69
C THR A 43 1.62 -3.82 -6.60
N LYS A 44 1.34 -2.58 -7.03
CA LYS A 44 -0.04 -2.11 -7.15
C LYS A 44 -0.73 -2.88 -8.26
N LEU A 45 -1.86 -3.49 -7.93
CA LEU A 45 -2.73 -4.15 -8.90
C LEU A 45 -3.74 -3.15 -9.45
N GLU A 46 -3.92 -3.17 -10.75
CA GLU A 46 -4.95 -2.40 -11.44
C GLU A 46 -6.13 -3.34 -11.81
N ASP A 47 -7.31 -2.77 -11.96
CA ASP A 47 -8.51 -3.49 -12.42
C ASP A 47 -8.88 -4.72 -11.59
N THR A 48 -8.73 -4.65 -10.29
CA THR A 48 -9.10 -5.76 -9.39
C THR A 48 -10.61 -5.94 -9.24
N GLY A 49 -11.41 -4.95 -9.58
CA GLY A 49 -12.86 -4.91 -9.32
C GLY A 49 -13.22 -4.35 -7.94
N ILE A 50 -12.26 -4.15 -7.04
CA ILE A 50 -12.50 -3.50 -5.75
C ILE A 50 -12.64 -1.99 -5.96
N GLN A 51 -13.81 -1.45 -5.64
CA GLN A 51 -14.09 -0.02 -5.62
C GLN A 51 -14.65 0.35 -4.25
N PHE A 52 -13.81 0.91 -3.42
CA PHE A 52 -14.15 1.26 -2.04
C PHE A 52 -13.59 2.63 -1.68
N ASN A 53 -14.40 3.42 -1.00
CA ASN A 53 -13.99 4.69 -0.45
C ASN A 53 -14.56 4.81 0.97
N ASN A 54 -13.68 4.93 1.97
CA ASN A 54 -14.08 5.22 3.33
C ASN A 54 -14.25 6.74 3.48
N ILE A 55 -15.48 7.20 3.41
CA ILE A 55 -15.81 8.63 3.53
C ILE A 55 -15.92 8.98 5.02
N VAL A 56 -15.26 10.05 5.42
CA VAL A 56 -15.40 10.70 6.72
C VAL A 56 -15.65 12.18 6.46
N ILE A 57 -16.80 12.69 6.91
CA ILE A 57 -17.23 14.08 6.75
C ILE A 57 -17.07 14.77 8.09
N ASP A 58 -16.20 15.76 8.14
CA ASP A 58 -15.90 16.55 9.32
C ASP A 58 -16.84 17.79 9.35
N ASP A 59 -17.57 17.98 10.42
CA ASP A 59 -18.44 19.14 10.60
C ASP A 59 -18.39 19.70 12.03
N SER A 60 -19.28 20.64 12.35
CA SER A 60 -19.30 21.28 13.66
C SER A 60 -19.74 20.38 14.81
N LEU A 61 -20.44 19.28 14.51
CA LEU A 61 -21.00 18.33 15.48
C LEU A 61 -20.23 17.01 15.50
N GLU A 62 -19.72 16.61 14.34
CA GLU A 62 -19.00 15.34 14.15
C GLU A 62 -17.58 15.62 13.68
N ASN A 63 -16.63 15.53 14.61
CA ASN A 63 -15.22 15.80 14.36
C ASN A 63 -14.32 15.18 15.44
N SER A 64 -13.01 15.31 15.28
CA SER A 64 -12.01 14.75 16.21
C SER A 64 -12.03 15.37 17.61
N PHE A 65 -12.64 16.53 17.83
CA PHE A 65 -12.79 17.13 19.15
C PHE A 65 -13.83 16.39 19.99
N TYR A 66 -14.90 15.91 19.35
CA TYR A 66 -15.95 15.15 20.02
C TYR A 66 -15.66 13.65 20.05
N TYR A 67 -15.02 13.11 18.97
CA TYR A 67 -14.64 11.71 18.90
C TYR A 67 -13.16 11.56 18.54
N ARG A 68 -12.36 11.23 19.55
CA ARG A 68 -10.89 11.15 19.41
C ARG A 68 -10.42 10.24 18.27
N ASN A 69 -11.13 9.15 18.00
CA ASN A 69 -10.79 8.15 17.00
C ASN A 69 -11.44 8.41 15.64
N TYR A 70 -11.85 9.66 15.37
CA TYR A 70 -12.61 10.05 14.19
C TYR A 70 -11.92 9.69 12.87
N TYR A 71 -10.60 9.74 12.83
CA TYR A 71 -9.82 9.43 11.63
C TYR A 71 -9.14 8.06 11.62
N ASN A 72 -9.54 7.14 12.51
CA ASN A 72 -8.89 5.82 12.59
C ASN A 72 -9.20 4.91 11.40
N GLY A 73 -10.16 5.27 10.56
CA GLY A 73 -10.54 4.47 9.40
C GLY A 73 -11.40 3.26 9.74
N GLY A 74 -11.77 2.52 8.71
CA GLY A 74 -12.49 1.26 8.79
C GLY A 74 -11.56 0.06 8.94
N GLY A 75 -12.14 -1.12 8.98
CA GLY A 75 -11.44 -2.40 9.05
C GLY A 75 -11.37 -3.10 7.70
N THR A 76 -10.52 -4.13 7.65
CA THR A 76 -10.43 -5.07 6.53
C THR A 76 -10.50 -6.48 7.08
N GLY A 77 -11.47 -7.27 6.61
CA GLY A 77 -11.58 -8.70 6.86
C GLY A 77 -11.19 -9.49 5.61
N ILE A 78 -10.46 -10.57 5.80
CA ILE A 78 -10.07 -11.49 4.72
C ILE A 78 -10.39 -12.91 5.17
N GLY A 79 -11.15 -13.65 4.36
CA GLY A 79 -11.53 -15.04 4.63
C GLY A 79 -12.32 -15.62 3.48
N ASP A 80 -12.35 -16.93 3.39
CA ASP A 80 -13.14 -17.68 2.39
C ASP A 80 -14.56 -17.88 2.94
N ILE A 81 -15.49 -16.98 2.57
CA ILE A 81 -16.85 -16.98 3.13
C ILE A 81 -17.81 -17.93 2.40
N ASN A 82 -17.42 -18.42 1.24
CA ASN A 82 -18.25 -19.32 0.42
C ASN A 82 -17.64 -20.72 0.26
N ASN A 83 -16.52 -21.01 0.94
CA ASN A 83 -15.80 -22.27 0.93
C ASN A 83 -15.33 -22.72 -0.47
N ASP A 84 -14.97 -21.75 -1.36
CA ASP A 84 -14.44 -22.03 -2.70
C ASP A 84 -12.91 -22.14 -2.77
N GLY A 85 -12.24 -21.92 -1.64
CA GLY A 85 -10.77 -21.97 -1.52
C GLY A 85 -10.10 -20.64 -1.89
N LEU A 86 -10.86 -19.59 -2.16
CA LEU A 86 -10.33 -18.25 -2.46
C LEU A 86 -10.67 -17.29 -1.31
N ALA A 87 -9.71 -16.46 -0.93
CA ALA A 87 -9.93 -15.49 0.13
C ALA A 87 -10.74 -14.30 -0.38
N ASP A 88 -11.88 -14.04 0.26
CA ASP A 88 -12.77 -12.90 0.02
C ASP A 88 -12.40 -11.71 0.87
N VAL A 89 -12.92 -10.54 0.57
CA VAL A 89 -12.58 -9.29 1.24
C VAL A 89 -13.83 -8.54 1.69
N LEU A 90 -13.87 -8.16 2.96
CA LEU A 90 -14.85 -7.22 3.50
C LEU A 90 -14.13 -5.96 3.97
N LEU A 91 -14.62 -4.81 3.53
CA LEU A 91 -14.14 -3.49 3.93
C LEU A 91 -15.24 -2.75 4.67
N THR A 92 -14.94 -2.26 5.88
CA THR A 92 -15.90 -1.45 6.64
C THR A 92 -15.64 0.03 6.46
N SER A 93 -16.73 0.81 6.43
CA SER A 93 -16.70 2.25 6.32
C SER A 93 -17.18 2.92 7.60
N ASN A 94 -16.63 4.10 7.90
CA ASN A 94 -17.03 4.88 9.05
C ASN A 94 -18.37 5.59 8.83
N MET A 95 -18.55 6.26 7.68
CA MET A 95 -19.78 6.99 7.34
C MET A 95 -20.41 6.52 6.03
N GLY A 96 -19.78 5.56 5.33
CA GLY A 96 -20.29 5.01 4.09
C GLY A 96 -20.79 3.57 4.25
N GLU A 97 -21.02 2.92 3.12
CA GLU A 97 -21.41 1.51 3.10
C GLU A 97 -20.20 0.59 3.30
N ASN A 98 -20.38 -0.45 4.09
CA ASN A 98 -19.48 -1.59 4.11
C ASN A 98 -19.55 -2.33 2.78
N LYS A 99 -18.45 -2.87 2.30
CA LYS A 99 -18.38 -3.55 0.99
C LYS A 99 -17.83 -4.95 1.11
N LEU A 100 -18.58 -5.92 0.59
CA LEU A 100 -18.19 -7.32 0.54
C LEU A 100 -17.90 -7.75 -0.90
N TYR A 101 -16.71 -8.31 -1.08
CA TYR A 101 -16.19 -8.70 -2.39
C TYR A 101 -15.84 -10.18 -2.41
N LEU A 102 -16.43 -10.93 -3.34
CA LEU A 102 -16.02 -12.31 -3.63
C LEU A 102 -14.82 -12.33 -4.57
N ASN A 103 -13.86 -13.15 -4.23
CA ASN A 103 -12.68 -13.43 -5.05
C ASN A 103 -13.07 -14.38 -6.20
N LYS A 104 -12.85 -13.97 -7.43
CA LYS A 104 -13.13 -14.78 -8.63
C LYS A 104 -11.87 -15.44 -9.19
N GLY A 105 -10.79 -15.44 -8.40
CA GLY A 105 -9.47 -15.90 -8.82
C GLY A 105 -8.67 -14.83 -9.56
N GLY A 106 -7.36 -15.01 -9.64
CA GLY A 106 -6.47 -14.08 -10.34
C GLY A 106 -6.49 -12.64 -9.80
N MET A 107 -6.82 -12.44 -8.52
CA MET A 107 -6.98 -11.12 -7.88
C MET A 107 -8.09 -10.26 -8.54
N LYS A 108 -9.15 -10.91 -8.99
CA LYS A 108 -10.36 -10.26 -9.48
C LYS A 108 -11.49 -10.48 -8.49
N PHE A 109 -12.23 -9.42 -8.19
CA PHE A 109 -13.24 -9.41 -7.15
C PHE A 109 -14.59 -8.91 -7.70
N GLU A 110 -15.68 -9.51 -7.23
CA GLU A 110 -17.05 -9.11 -7.51
C GLU A 110 -17.68 -8.48 -6.26
N ASP A 111 -18.22 -7.28 -6.37
CA ASP A 111 -19.03 -6.66 -5.30
C ASP A 111 -20.34 -7.42 -5.15
N ILE A 112 -20.52 -8.11 -4.04
CA ILE A 112 -21.73 -8.84 -3.69
C ILE A 112 -22.51 -8.20 -2.54
N THR A 113 -22.14 -7.00 -2.12
CA THR A 113 -22.72 -6.30 -0.97
C THR A 113 -24.26 -6.34 -0.98
N ALA A 114 -24.87 -5.97 -2.09
CA ALA A 114 -26.33 -5.95 -2.20
C ALA A 114 -26.98 -7.35 -2.14
N LYS A 115 -26.25 -8.40 -2.54
CA LYS A 115 -26.72 -9.79 -2.55
C LYS A 115 -26.49 -10.50 -1.20
N SER A 116 -25.58 -9.98 -0.37
CA SER A 116 -25.15 -10.63 0.88
C SER A 116 -26.21 -10.61 1.99
N GLY A 117 -27.22 -9.76 1.88
CA GLY A 117 -28.19 -9.53 2.95
C GLY A 117 -27.65 -8.74 4.14
N MET A 118 -26.43 -8.24 4.04
CA MET A 118 -25.78 -7.42 5.07
C MET A 118 -26.58 -6.12 5.24
N LYS A 119 -26.99 -5.83 6.48
CA LYS A 119 -27.63 -4.55 6.77
C LYS A 119 -26.61 -3.43 6.70
N GLN A 120 -26.95 -2.37 5.97
CA GLN A 120 -26.16 -1.16 5.85
C GLN A 120 -26.78 -0.08 6.75
N ASP A 121 -26.77 -0.32 8.07
CA ASP A 121 -27.22 0.68 9.03
C ASP A 121 -26.18 1.81 9.09
N SER A 122 -26.63 3.04 9.40
CA SER A 122 -25.77 4.23 9.55
C SER A 122 -24.92 4.11 10.82
N MET A 123 -24.04 3.11 10.87
CA MET A 123 -23.17 2.83 11.98
C MET A 123 -21.73 3.12 11.62
N TRP A 124 -20.98 3.63 12.58
CA TRP A 124 -19.55 3.80 12.45
C TRP A 124 -18.84 2.45 12.56
N SER A 125 -18.72 1.76 11.44
CA SER A 125 -18.10 0.43 11.40
C SER A 125 -16.57 0.54 11.48
N THR A 126 -15.95 -0.35 12.24
CA THR A 126 -14.51 -0.37 12.50
C THR A 126 -13.91 -1.75 12.23
N GLY A 127 -13.64 -2.53 13.26
CA GLY A 127 -13.01 -3.83 13.13
C GLY A 127 -13.91 -4.90 12.50
N ILE A 128 -13.28 -5.90 11.88
CA ILE A 128 -13.94 -7.06 11.27
C ILE A 128 -13.25 -8.32 11.74
N LEU A 129 -14.04 -9.37 11.97
CA LEU A 129 -13.54 -10.71 12.17
C LEU A 129 -14.42 -11.68 11.37
N PHE A 130 -13.78 -12.57 10.59
CA PHE A 130 -14.40 -13.76 10.05
C PHE A 130 -14.13 -14.93 10.99
N VAL A 131 -15.18 -15.57 11.50
CA VAL A 131 -15.08 -16.63 12.48
C VAL A 131 -16.32 -17.53 12.38
N ASP A 132 -16.15 -18.82 12.47
CA ASP A 132 -17.25 -19.78 12.61
C ASP A 132 -17.67 -19.80 14.11
N VAL A 133 -18.73 -19.06 14.46
CA VAL A 133 -19.18 -18.93 15.87
C VAL A 133 -20.11 -20.04 16.30
N ASN A 134 -20.75 -20.73 15.34
CA ASN A 134 -21.74 -21.77 15.60
C ASN A 134 -21.22 -23.19 15.29
N ASN A 135 -20.00 -23.29 14.78
CA ASN A 135 -19.31 -24.52 14.40
C ASN A 135 -20.04 -25.30 13.28
N ASP A 136 -20.54 -24.56 12.27
CA ASP A 136 -21.18 -25.13 11.08
C ASP A 136 -20.24 -25.24 9.86
N SER A 137 -18.97 -24.87 10.03
CA SER A 137 -17.93 -24.84 9.00
C SER A 137 -18.09 -23.72 7.96
N TRP A 138 -18.95 -22.75 8.20
CA TRP A 138 -19.04 -21.52 7.44
C TRP A 138 -18.51 -20.36 8.28
N LEU A 139 -17.86 -19.41 7.62
CA LEU A 139 -17.40 -18.22 8.32
C LEU A 139 -18.55 -17.23 8.50
N ASP A 140 -18.81 -16.88 9.74
CA ASP A 140 -19.67 -15.77 10.11
C ASP A 140 -18.90 -14.45 10.05
N ILE A 141 -19.63 -13.34 9.87
CA ILE A 141 -19.08 -12.00 9.81
C ILE A 141 -19.41 -11.25 11.10
N TYR A 142 -18.39 -10.93 11.88
CA TYR A 142 -18.51 -10.09 13.06
C TYR A 142 -17.94 -8.69 12.78
N ILE A 143 -18.80 -7.65 12.89
CA ILE A 143 -18.42 -6.26 12.64
C ILE A 143 -18.53 -5.48 13.95
N CYS A 144 -17.44 -4.81 14.32
CA CYS A 144 -17.42 -3.89 15.45
C CYS A 144 -17.91 -2.51 15.02
N ASN A 145 -18.87 -1.96 15.74
CA ASN A 145 -19.38 -0.61 15.50
C ASN A 145 -19.10 0.29 16.71
N ALA A 146 -18.67 1.53 16.46
CA ALA A 146 -18.37 2.50 17.50
C ALA A 146 -19.60 3.27 18.00
N GLY A 147 -20.80 2.89 17.55
CA GLY A 147 -22.08 3.51 17.88
C GLY A 147 -22.70 4.22 16.69
N HIS A 148 -23.84 4.81 16.93
CA HIS A 148 -24.61 5.53 15.94
C HIS A 148 -24.22 7.01 15.98
N MET A 149 -23.80 7.56 14.85
CA MET A 149 -23.33 8.94 14.72
C MET A 149 -24.46 9.84 14.20
N GLU A 150 -25.68 9.73 14.75
CA GLU A 150 -26.76 10.68 14.44
C GLU A 150 -26.92 11.74 15.53
N ASN A 151 -26.77 12.99 15.14
CA ASN A 151 -27.20 14.19 15.90
C ASN A 151 -26.71 14.27 17.34
N GLY A 152 -25.49 13.89 17.63
CA GLY A 152 -24.84 14.06 18.92
C GLY A 152 -25.40 13.19 20.06
N ASN A 153 -26.26 12.24 19.80
CA ASN A 153 -26.69 11.21 20.74
C ASN A 153 -25.80 9.98 20.62
N ARG A 154 -24.88 9.85 21.55
CA ARG A 154 -24.03 8.65 21.78
C ARG A 154 -24.65 7.79 22.86
#